data_bd5e41ee78de956c420eaea820a51864
#
_entry.id   bd5e41ee78de956c420eaea820a51864
#
_cell.length_a   1.000
_cell.length_b   1.000
_cell.length_c   1.000
_cell.angle_alpha   90.00
_cell.angle_beta   90.00
_cell.angle_gamma   90.00
#
_symmetry.space_group_name_H-M   'P 1'
#
loop_
_entity.id
_entity.type
_entity.pdbx_description
1 polymer ?
#
loop_
_entity_poly.entity_id
_entity_poly.type
_entity_poly.pdbx_seq_one_letter_code
_entity_poly.pdbx_strand_id
1 'polypeptide(L)'
;KPIWNVYAPTDVLCEECAKRRNACPHCGRPITQQVAEKTPIRTIAIDGPVAAGKTTTAKILAEKLGFTYLDTGAMYRAIAVKYRDAGERNIEEMLKKTTMRVERCGIYGQKIFVNDFNVTGMLREREISMLASTLSKERSVRQFLLKIQRRFAAEHSVVMEGRDFGTVVLPNADLKIFLTADLDTRAERRLAEMRLHGDYSVSLEALREEFRLRDEQDTNREEAPLCAAEDSIIVDNTELSVAETLKEILTRISAKK
;
A
#
# COMPACT_ATOMS: atom_id res chain seq x y z
N LYS A 1 28.13 -48.33 16.60
CA LYS A 1 27.20 -47.17 16.59
C LYS A 1 25.87 -47.68 16.08
N PRO A 2 24.78 -47.60 16.85
CA PRO A 2 23.49 -48.08 16.35
C PRO A 2 23.04 -47.14 15.24
N ILE A 3 22.85 -47.69 14.07
CA ILE A 3 22.12 -47.05 12.98
C ILE A 3 20.67 -47.01 13.46
N TRP A 4 20.19 -45.84 13.78
CA TRP A 4 18.79 -45.65 14.12
C TRP A 4 17.95 -46.01 12.91
N ASN A 5 17.25 -47.12 13.04
CA ASN A 5 16.27 -47.53 12.08
C ASN A 5 15.07 -46.55 12.24
N VAL A 6 15.04 -45.52 11.41
CA VAL A 6 14.03 -44.44 11.45
C VAL A 6 12.61 -44.96 11.16
N TYR A 7 12.48 -46.25 10.82
CA TYR A 7 11.23 -46.90 10.46
C TYR A 7 10.90 -48.09 11.35
N ALA A 8 11.14 -48.02 12.66
CA ALA A 8 10.55 -48.98 13.55
C ALA A 8 9.03 -48.76 13.60
N PRO A 9 8.20 -49.69 13.12
CA PRO A 9 6.76 -49.47 12.97
C PRO A 9 6.00 -49.78 14.27
N THR A 10 6.55 -49.45 15.41
CA THR A 10 5.86 -49.66 16.67
C THR A 10 5.32 -48.32 17.13
N ASP A 11 4.04 -48.13 16.96
CA ASP A 11 3.33 -47.01 17.55
C ASP A 11 3.57 -46.99 19.05
N VAL A 12 4.05 -45.86 19.56
CA VAL A 12 4.30 -45.67 20.99
C VAL A 12 2.99 -45.67 21.78
N LEU A 13 1.89 -45.32 21.11
CA LEU A 13 0.53 -45.34 21.63
C LEU A 13 -0.42 -45.96 20.61
N CYS A 14 -1.37 -46.77 21.08
CA CYS A 14 -2.48 -47.17 20.21
C CYS A 14 -3.31 -45.92 19.84
N GLU A 15 -4.05 -45.98 18.71
CA GLU A 15 -4.84 -44.85 18.21
C GLU A 15 -5.79 -44.28 19.27
N GLU A 16 -6.41 -45.12 20.07
CA GLU A 16 -7.36 -44.72 21.11
C GLU A 16 -6.66 -44.01 22.27
N CYS A 17 -5.49 -44.47 22.69
CA CYS A 17 -4.66 -43.81 23.69
C CYS A 17 -4.08 -42.52 23.17
N ALA A 18 -3.72 -42.43 21.89
CA ALA A 18 -3.25 -41.23 21.25
C ALA A 18 -4.34 -40.17 21.20
N LYS A 19 -5.57 -40.52 20.85
CA LYS A 19 -6.74 -39.63 20.86
C LYS A 19 -7.04 -39.09 22.27
N ARG A 20 -7.06 -39.98 23.30
CA ARG A 20 -7.28 -39.54 24.68
C ARG A 20 -6.23 -38.60 25.21
N ARG A 21 -4.99 -38.75 24.82
CA ARG A 21 -3.84 -37.96 25.29
C ARG A 21 -3.53 -36.76 24.37
N ASN A 22 -4.29 -36.61 23.26
CA ASN A 22 -3.97 -35.66 22.20
C ASN A 22 -2.49 -35.71 21.79
N ALA A 23 -2.01 -36.95 21.51
CA ALA A 23 -0.62 -37.23 21.24
C ALA A 23 -0.47 -37.99 19.91
N CYS A 24 0.67 -37.81 19.26
CA CYS A 24 1.00 -38.58 18.03
C CYS A 24 1.13 -40.06 18.35
N PRO A 25 0.42 -40.96 17.64
CA PRO A 25 0.51 -42.39 17.87
C PRO A 25 1.93 -42.93 17.67
N HIS A 26 2.68 -42.39 16.69
CA HIS A 26 4.00 -42.89 16.32
C HIS A 26 5.12 -42.44 17.27
N CYS A 27 5.07 -41.25 17.83
CA CYS A 27 6.15 -40.71 18.65
C CYS A 27 5.76 -40.34 20.09
N GLY A 28 4.46 -40.43 20.43
CA GLY A 28 3.94 -40.12 21.74
C GLY A 28 4.01 -38.64 22.14
N ARG A 29 4.51 -37.77 21.26
CA ARG A 29 4.57 -36.34 21.53
C ARG A 29 3.16 -35.75 21.55
N PRO A 30 2.86 -34.78 22.44
CA PRO A 30 1.60 -34.06 22.38
C PRO A 30 1.38 -33.54 20.97
N ILE A 31 0.20 -33.76 20.42
CA ILE A 31 -0.25 -33.01 19.25
C ILE A 31 -0.59 -31.62 19.82
N THR A 32 0.43 -30.80 20.05
CA THR A 32 0.18 -29.38 20.07
C THR A 32 -0.50 -29.12 18.74
N GLN A 33 -1.78 -28.69 18.79
CA GLN A 33 -2.34 -28.01 17.64
C GLN A 33 -1.21 -27.07 17.19
N GLN A 34 -0.65 -27.32 16.01
CA GLN A 34 0.08 -26.27 15.35
C GLN A 34 -0.97 -25.17 15.22
N VAL A 35 -0.98 -24.25 16.18
CA VAL A 35 -1.53 -22.92 15.95
C VAL A 35 -0.77 -22.53 14.71
N ALA A 36 -1.44 -22.57 13.56
CA ALA A 36 -0.86 -22.18 12.31
C ALA A 36 -0.24 -20.83 12.64
N GLU A 37 1.10 -20.75 12.69
CA GLU A 37 1.80 -19.51 12.95
C GLU A 37 1.29 -18.58 11.87
N LYS A 38 0.38 -17.68 12.26
CA LYS A 38 -0.21 -16.74 11.33
C LYS A 38 0.97 -16.01 10.72
N THR A 39 1.14 -16.17 9.43
CA THR A 39 2.24 -15.54 8.69
C THR A 39 2.28 -14.07 9.10
N PRO A 40 3.42 -13.56 9.57
CA PRO A 40 3.48 -12.18 10.04
C PRO A 40 3.06 -11.24 8.92
N ILE A 41 2.22 -10.28 9.24
CA ILE A 41 1.81 -9.22 8.28
C ILE A 41 3.08 -8.56 7.74
N ARG A 42 3.23 -8.54 6.43
CA ARG A 42 4.36 -7.91 5.73
C ARG A 42 3.92 -6.85 4.74
N THR A 43 2.70 -6.93 4.23
CA THR A 43 2.19 -6.06 3.18
C THR A 43 0.86 -5.44 3.60
N ILE A 44 0.81 -4.12 3.58
CA ILE A 44 -0.40 -3.35 3.90
C ILE A 44 -0.72 -2.44 2.73
N ALA A 45 -1.92 -2.60 2.18
CA ALA A 45 -2.48 -1.74 1.14
C ALA A 45 -3.50 -0.76 1.74
N ILE A 46 -3.38 0.52 1.44
CA ILE A 46 -4.33 1.55 1.88
C ILE A 46 -4.89 2.26 0.66
N ASP A 47 -6.14 2.02 0.35
CA ASP A 47 -6.85 2.68 -0.74
C ASP A 47 -7.88 3.67 -0.22
N GLY A 48 -8.40 4.50 -1.11
CA GLY A 48 -9.44 5.47 -0.79
C GLY A 48 -9.38 6.75 -1.63
N PRO A 49 -10.38 7.63 -1.52
CA PRO A 49 -10.49 8.84 -2.33
C PRO A 49 -9.40 9.87 -2.04
N VAL A 50 -9.37 10.95 -2.82
CA VAL A 50 -8.39 12.02 -2.63
C VAL A 50 -8.56 12.68 -1.24
N ALA A 51 -7.45 13.06 -0.62
CA ALA A 51 -7.41 13.74 0.69
C ALA A 51 -8.08 12.99 1.87
N ALA A 52 -8.35 11.69 1.77
CA ALA A 52 -8.87 10.87 2.88
C ALA A 52 -7.85 10.59 4.01
N GLY A 53 -6.65 11.18 3.97
CA GLY A 53 -5.63 11.00 5.01
C GLY A 53 -4.76 9.75 4.85
N LYS A 54 -4.78 9.08 3.69
CA LYS A 54 -4.02 7.85 3.42
C LYS A 54 -2.53 8.00 3.68
N THR A 55 -1.91 9.06 3.16
CA THR A 55 -0.47 9.32 3.30
C THR A 55 -0.05 9.45 4.77
N THR A 56 -0.81 10.22 5.54
CA THR A 56 -0.55 10.41 6.98
C THR A 56 -0.70 9.10 7.73
N THR A 57 -1.79 8.39 7.50
CA THR A 57 -2.08 7.08 8.11
C THR A 57 -1.01 6.05 7.73
N ALA A 58 -0.65 5.96 6.45
CA ALA A 58 0.34 5.01 5.94
C ALA A 58 1.73 5.24 6.56
N LYS A 59 2.16 6.49 6.67
CA LYS A 59 3.45 6.84 7.28
C LYS A 59 3.50 6.44 8.74
N ILE A 60 2.51 6.83 9.54
CA ILE A 60 2.50 6.53 10.97
C ILE A 60 2.36 5.02 11.21
N LEU A 61 1.54 4.34 10.39
CA LEU A 61 1.40 2.88 10.48
C LEU A 61 2.72 2.17 10.14
N ALA A 62 3.42 2.61 9.11
CA ALA A 62 4.72 2.08 8.73
C ALA A 62 5.75 2.26 9.86
N GLU A 63 5.79 3.45 10.49
CA GLU A 63 6.66 3.70 11.64
C GLU A 63 6.36 2.77 12.82
N LYS A 64 5.09 2.69 13.21
CA LYS A 64 4.68 1.86 14.35
C LYS A 64 4.97 0.38 14.16
N LEU A 65 4.93 -0.11 12.93
CA LEU A 65 5.17 -1.51 12.58
C LEU A 65 6.62 -1.80 12.17
N GLY A 66 7.48 -0.79 12.04
CA GLY A 66 8.83 -0.93 11.50
C GLY A 66 8.87 -1.28 10.00
N PHE A 67 7.82 -0.94 9.26
CA PHE A 67 7.68 -1.21 7.83
C PHE A 67 8.23 -0.05 6.99
N THR A 68 8.42 -0.30 5.72
CA THR A 68 8.78 0.75 4.77
C THR A 68 7.51 1.37 4.18
N TYR A 69 7.38 2.69 4.27
CA TYR A 69 6.38 3.43 3.52
C TYR A 69 6.88 3.67 2.09
N LEU A 70 6.04 3.40 1.08
CA LEU A 70 6.32 3.72 -0.32
C LEU A 70 5.30 4.73 -0.85
N ASP A 71 5.76 5.94 -1.17
CA ASP A 71 4.97 6.96 -1.89
C ASP A 71 4.91 6.62 -3.38
N THR A 72 3.85 5.94 -3.76
CA THR A 72 3.67 5.52 -5.14
C THR A 72 3.26 6.67 -6.05
N GLY A 73 2.60 7.70 -5.52
CA GLY A 73 2.33 8.93 -6.25
C GLY A 73 3.62 9.62 -6.70
N ALA A 74 4.68 9.56 -5.89
CA ALA A 74 5.99 10.05 -6.28
C ALA A 74 6.59 9.27 -7.46
N MET A 75 6.30 7.98 -7.60
CA MET A 75 6.74 7.19 -8.75
C MET A 75 6.07 7.64 -10.05
N TYR A 76 4.76 7.91 -10.03
CA TYR A 76 4.05 8.50 -11.18
C TYR A 76 4.61 9.88 -11.54
N ARG A 77 4.91 10.71 -10.52
CA ARG A 77 5.54 12.01 -10.74
C ARG A 77 6.94 11.89 -11.33
N ALA A 78 7.70 10.87 -10.97
CA ALA A 78 9.02 10.62 -11.57
C ALA A 78 8.92 10.24 -13.06
N ILE A 79 7.90 9.48 -13.46
CA ILE A 79 7.61 9.25 -14.89
C ILE A 79 7.18 10.56 -15.58
N ALA A 80 6.41 11.42 -14.90
CA ALA A 80 6.04 12.72 -15.46
C ALA A 80 7.26 13.62 -15.69
N VAL A 81 8.22 13.66 -14.76
CA VAL A 81 9.50 14.36 -14.97
C VAL A 81 10.21 13.81 -16.22
N LYS A 82 10.33 12.47 -16.31
CA LYS A 82 10.96 11.84 -17.46
C LYS A 82 10.25 12.15 -18.77
N TYR A 83 8.92 12.15 -18.78
CA TYR A 83 8.11 12.46 -19.96
C TYR A 83 8.30 13.91 -20.40
N ARG A 84 8.26 14.86 -19.45
CA ARG A 84 8.52 16.27 -19.72
C ARG A 84 9.90 16.51 -20.37
N ASP A 85 10.92 15.88 -19.82
CA ASP A 85 12.31 16.12 -20.18
C ASP A 85 12.77 15.33 -21.42
N ALA A 86 12.06 14.26 -21.79
CA ALA A 86 12.46 13.41 -22.90
C ALA A 86 12.20 14.01 -24.29
N GLY A 87 11.29 14.98 -24.41
CA GLY A 87 10.84 15.48 -25.73
C GLY A 87 10.16 14.39 -26.59
N GLU A 88 10.06 13.17 -26.08
CA GLU A 88 9.49 12.00 -26.74
C GLU A 88 7.98 12.02 -26.56
N ARG A 89 7.22 11.98 -27.66
CA ARG A 89 5.74 11.95 -27.62
C ARG A 89 5.18 10.54 -27.43
N ASN A 90 5.99 9.51 -27.73
CA ASN A 90 5.57 8.12 -27.59
C ASN A 90 5.95 7.61 -26.20
N ILE A 91 4.96 7.47 -25.34
CA ILE A 91 5.12 7.01 -23.95
C ILE A 91 5.72 5.61 -23.89
N GLU A 92 5.29 4.69 -24.74
CA GLU A 92 5.77 3.31 -24.74
C GLU A 92 7.26 3.21 -25.09
N GLU A 93 7.68 3.96 -26.12
CA GLU A 93 9.10 4.01 -26.50
C GLU A 93 9.96 4.67 -25.42
N MET A 94 9.46 5.70 -24.78
CA MET A 94 10.12 6.31 -23.62
C MET A 94 10.29 5.30 -22.49
N LEU A 95 9.23 4.56 -22.14
CA LEU A 95 9.26 3.58 -21.03
C LEU A 95 10.20 2.41 -21.30
N LYS A 96 10.35 1.95 -22.57
CA LYS A 96 11.32 0.91 -22.94
C LYS A 96 12.76 1.32 -22.63
N LYS A 97 13.06 2.62 -22.70
CA LYS A 97 14.38 3.22 -22.43
C LYS A 97 14.48 3.76 -20.99
N THR A 98 13.50 3.50 -20.14
CA THR A 98 13.44 4.05 -18.79
C THR A 98 13.72 2.97 -17.76
N THR A 99 14.66 3.26 -16.86
CA THR A 99 14.86 2.50 -15.62
C THR A 99 14.44 3.37 -14.45
N MET A 100 13.88 2.74 -13.42
CA MET A 100 13.52 3.44 -12.18
C MET A 100 14.01 2.64 -10.98
N ARG A 101 14.63 3.34 -10.03
CA ARG A 101 15.09 2.80 -8.76
C ARG A 101 14.58 3.67 -7.62
N VAL A 102 14.07 3.02 -6.58
CA VAL A 102 13.60 3.68 -5.36
C VAL A 102 14.50 3.28 -4.21
N GLU A 103 15.07 4.25 -3.53
CA GLU A 103 15.90 4.05 -2.34
C GLU A 103 15.22 4.62 -1.10
N ARG A 104 15.29 3.89 0.00
CA ARG A 104 14.86 4.42 1.31
C ARG A 104 15.78 5.56 1.75
N CYS A 105 15.18 6.61 2.29
CA CYS A 105 15.90 7.70 2.95
C CYS A 105 15.21 8.00 4.27
N GLY A 106 15.73 7.44 5.36
CA GLY A 106 15.07 7.52 6.67
C GLY A 106 13.79 6.68 6.75
N ILE A 107 12.92 7.03 7.70
CA ILE A 107 11.68 6.28 7.99
C ILE A 107 10.60 6.55 6.93
N TYR A 108 10.47 7.80 6.50
CA TYR A 108 9.39 8.24 5.60
C TYR A 108 9.85 8.75 4.25
N GLY A 109 11.17 8.88 4.08
CA GLY A 109 11.75 9.41 2.86
C GLY A 109 12.04 8.32 1.85
N GLN A 110 11.92 8.69 0.59
CA GLN A 110 12.41 7.91 -0.52
C GLN A 110 13.13 8.83 -1.51
N LYS A 111 14.18 8.31 -2.12
CA LYS A 111 14.82 8.92 -3.28
C LYS A 111 14.41 8.13 -4.50
N ILE A 112 14.03 8.83 -5.56
CA ILE A 112 13.67 8.21 -6.82
C ILE A 112 14.67 8.60 -7.88
N PHE A 113 15.21 7.59 -8.52
CA PHE A 113 16.15 7.73 -9.62
C PHE A 113 15.48 7.24 -10.91
N VAL A 114 15.58 8.02 -11.95
CA VAL A 114 15.13 7.66 -13.30
C VAL A 114 16.34 7.76 -14.22
N ASN A 115 16.71 6.66 -14.87
CA ASN A 115 17.95 6.54 -15.65
C ASN A 115 19.17 7.08 -14.88
N ASP A 116 19.28 6.66 -13.59
CA ASP A 116 20.33 7.04 -12.63
C ASP A 116 20.34 8.52 -12.18
N PHE A 117 19.47 9.37 -12.72
CA PHE A 117 19.29 10.75 -12.24
C PHE A 117 18.34 10.80 -11.05
N ASN A 118 18.75 11.47 -9.99
CA ASN A 118 17.91 11.71 -8.82
C ASN A 118 16.88 12.80 -9.14
N VAL A 119 15.62 12.42 -9.31
CA VAL A 119 14.52 13.33 -9.65
C VAL A 119 13.72 13.78 -8.43
N THR A 120 14.08 13.38 -7.22
CA THR A 120 13.30 13.58 -5.98
C THR A 120 12.93 15.04 -5.73
N GLY A 121 13.83 15.98 -6.01
CA GLY A 121 13.60 17.42 -5.83
C GLY A 121 12.52 18.00 -6.74
N MET A 122 12.28 17.39 -7.90
CA MET A 122 11.32 17.89 -8.91
C MET A 122 9.89 17.38 -8.70
N LEU A 123 9.68 16.39 -7.83
CA LEU A 123 8.41 15.68 -7.73
C LEU A 123 7.27 16.52 -7.13
N ARG A 124 7.56 17.68 -6.52
CA ARG A 124 6.56 18.53 -5.88
C ARG A 124 6.09 19.70 -6.75
N GLU A 125 6.65 19.85 -7.94
CA GLU A 125 6.22 20.86 -8.89
C GLU A 125 4.76 20.65 -9.28
N ARG A 126 3.97 21.72 -9.36
CA ARG A 126 2.54 21.66 -9.68
C ARG A 126 2.30 21.06 -11.06
N GLU A 127 3.10 21.47 -12.05
CA GLU A 127 3.05 20.94 -13.41
C GLU A 127 3.27 19.42 -13.45
N ILE A 128 4.27 18.94 -12.71
CA ILE A 128 4.58 17.51 -12.60
C ILE A 128 3.43 16.74 -11.97
N SER A 129 2.78 17.31 -10.96
CA SER A 129 1.62 16.67 -10.32
C SER A 129 0.42 16.55 -11.27
N MET A 130 0.15 17.56 -12.10
CA MET A 130 -0.90 17.54 -13.13
C MET A 130 -0.59 16.53 -14.22
N LEU A 131 0.64 16.54 -14.73
CA LEU A 131 1.09 15.61 -15.76
C LEU A 131 1.06 14.16 -15.25
N ALA A 132 1.47 13.92 -14.02
CA ALA A 132 1.38 12.59 -13.39
C ALA A 132 -0.06 12.07 -13.29
N SER A 133 -1.02 12.95 -13.00
CA SER A 133 -2.44 12.59 -12.99
C SER A 133 -2.92 12.16 -14.39
N THR A 134 -2.49 12.86 -15.43
CA THR A 134 -2.79 12.49 -16.83
C THR A 134 -2.15 11.15 -17.19
N LEU A 135 -0.86 10.99 -16.92
CA LEU A 135 -0.11 9.77 -17.24
C LEU A 135 -0.54 8.55 -16.41
N SER A 136 -1.18 8.76 -15.26
CA SER A 136 -1.69 7.65 -14.45
C SER A 136 -2.85 6.88 -15.09
N LYS A 137 -3.47 7.44 -16.15
CA LYS A 137 -4.49 6.79 -16.96
C LYS A 137 -3.91 5.85 -18.03
N GLU A 138 -2.63 6.07 -18.37
CA GLU A 138 -1.96 5.29 -19.40
C GLU A 138 -1.63 3.89 -18.92
N ARG A 139 -2.15 2.89 -19.62
CA ARG A 139 -1.95 1.47 -19.29
C ARG A 139 -0.47 1.09 -19.23
N SER A 140 0.32 1.57 -20.18
CA SER A 140 1.76 1.31 -20.25
C SER A 140 2.52 1.84 -19.04
N VAL A 141 2.19 3.05 -18.57
CA VAL A 141 2.77 3.65 -17.35
C VAL A 141 2.40 2.84 -16.12
N ARG A 142 1.12 2.45 -16.00
CA ARG A 142 0.66 1.62 -14.88
C ARG A 142 1.36 0.28 -14.83
N GLN A 143 1.47 -0.41 -15.96
CA GLN A 143 2.15 -1.70 -16.06
C GLN A 143 3.66 -1.60 -15.75
N PHE A 144 4.30 -0.52 -16.19
CA PHE A 144 5.70 -0.26 -15.87
C PHE A 144 5.89 -0.10 -14.35
N LEU A 145 5.09 0.73 -13.71
CA LEU A 145 5.19 0.98 -12.26
C LEU A 145 4.76 -0.22 -11.42
N LEU A 146 3.75 -0.98 -11.87
CA LEU A 146 3.26 -2.18 -11.20
C LEU A 146 4.37 -3.21 -10.96
N LYS A 147 5.23 -3.42 -11.96
CA LYS A 147 6.36 -4.34 -11.82
C LYS A 147 7.33 -3.90 -10.71
N ILE A 148 7.61 -2.61 -10.63
CA ILE A 148 8.54 -2.04 -9.64
C ILE A 148 7.92 -2.10 -8.26
N GLN A 149 6.64 -1.74 -8.12
CA GLN A 149 5.90 -1.76 -6.86
C GLN A 149 5.81 -3.17 -6.28
N ARG A 150 5.46 -4.16 -7.10
CA ARG A 150 5.39 -5.57 -6.68
C ARG A 150 6.75 -6.13 -6.27
N ARG A 151 7.80 -5.81 -7.03
CA ARG A 151 9.16 -6.21 -6.67
C ARG A 151 9.56 -5.61 -5.32
N PHE A 152 9.29 -4.33 -5.10
CA PHE A 152 9.59 -3.67 -3.83
C PHE A 152 8.83 -4.31 -2.65
N ALA A 153 7.56 -4.67 -2.83
CA ALA A 153 6.77 -5.36 -1.83
C ALA A 153 7.26 -6.79 -1.54
N ALA A 154 7.82 -7.47 -2.53
CA ALA A 154 8.40 -8.79 -2.35
C ALA A 154 9.71 -8.77 -1.51
N GLU A 155 10.46 -7.70 -1.62
CA GLU A 155 11.76 -7.53 -0.96
C GLU A 155 11.66 -6.92 0.45
N HIS A 156 10.55 -6.23 0.77
CA HIS A 156 10.40 -5.45 2.02
C HIS A 156 9.05 -5.69 2.69
N SER A 157 9.00 -5.50 4.02
CA SER A 157 7.73 -5.28 4.70
C SER A 157 7.28 -3.84 4.44
N VAL A 158 6.07 -3.66 3.87
CA VAL A 158 5.67 -2.37 3.29
C VAL A 158 4.27 -1.93 3.70
N VAL A 159 4.09 -0.61 3.76
CA VAL A 159 2.80 0.06 3.67
C VAL A 159 2.79 0.87 2.38
N MET A 160 1.86 0.57 1.50
CA MET A 160 1.66 1.26 0.25
C MET A 160 0.27 1.87 0.18
N GLU A 161 0.15 3.02 -0.43
CA GLU A 161 -1.13 3.70 -0.57
C GLU A 161 -1.44 4.09 -2.02
N GLY A 162 -2.75 4.15 -2.32
CA GLY A 162 -3.18 4.59 -3.64
C GLY A 162 -4.69 4.56 -3.85
N ARG A 163 -5.11 3.92 -4.94
CA ARG A 163 -6.50 3.81 -5.36
C ARG A 163 -6.94 2.37 -5.65
N ASP A 164 -5.98 1.52 -5.95
CA ASP A 164 -6.16 0.17 -6.47
C ASP A 164 -5.11 -0.81 -5.92
N PHE A 165 -4.55 -0.47 -4.75
CA PHE A 165 -3.50 -1.31 -4.16
C PHE A 165 -4.04 -2.65 -3.69
N GLY A 166 -5.17 -2.66 -2.98
CA GLY A 166 -5.80 -3.87 -2.48
C GLY A 166 -6.48 -4.70 -3.56
N THR A 167 -6.77 -4.11 -4.73
CA THR A 167 -7.48 -4.81 -5.82
C THR A 167 -6.55 -5.25 -6.95
N VAL A 168 -5.57 -4.42 -7.33
CA VAL A 168 -4.73 -4.63 -8.51
C VAL A 168 -3.25 -4.77 -8.17
N VAL A 169 -2.70 -3.84 -7.40
CA VAL A 169 -1.25 -3.82 -7.17
C VAL A 169 -0.81 -4.97 -6.27
N LEU A 170 -1.44 -5.11 -5.11
CA LEU A 170 -1.19 -6.12 -4.10
C LEU A 170 -2.49 -6.87 -3.74
N PRO A 171 -3.08 -7.62 -4.68
CA PRO A 171 -4.36 -8.30 -4.46
C PRO A 171 -4.30 -9.35 -3.35
N ASN A 172 -3.10 -9.79 -2.98
CA ASN A 172 -2.83 -10.71 -1.89
C ASN A 172 -2.13 -10.01 -0.70
N ALA A 173 -2.33 -8.69 -0.53
CA ALA A 173 -1.80 -8.01 0.66
C ALA A 173 -2.36 -8.63 1.94
N ASP A 174 -1.49 -8.77 2.96
CA ASP A 174 -1.88 -9.36 4.25
C ASP A 174 -2.95 -8.54 4.96
N LEU A 175 -2.96 -7.23 4.69
CA LEU A 175 -3.97 -6.31 5.19
C LEU A 175 -4.33 -5.30 4.11
N LYS A 176 -5.64 -5.13 3.89
CA LYS A 176 -6.19 -4.13 2.99
C LYS A 176 -7.10 -3.20 3.78
N ILE A 177 -6.91 -1.92 3.60
CA ILE A 177 -7.66 -0.85 4.25
C ILE A 177 -8.23 0.05 3.15
N PHE A 178 -9.51 0.32 3.22
CA PHE A 178 -10.15 1.35 2.42
C PHE A 178 -10.50 2.52 3.35
N LEU A 179 -9.70 3.59 3.25
CA LEU A 179 -9.84 4.77 4.08
C LEU A 179 -10.68 5.81 3.37
N THR A 180 -11.80 6.23 3.98
CA THR A 180 -12.71 7.21 3.42
C THR A 180 -13.05 8.32 4.41
N ALA A 181 -13.56 9.42 3.91
CA ALA A 181 -14.24 10.50 4.64
C ALA A 181 -15.16 11.22 3.67
N ASP A 182 -16.14 11.95 4.20
CA ASP A 182 -16.99 12.78 3.35
C ASP A 182 -16.20 13.85 2.59
N LEU A 183 -16.77 14.35 1.51
CA LEU A 183 -16.12 15.29 0.61
C LEU A 183 -15.77 16.61 1.29
N ASP A 184 -16.68 17.11 2.13
CA ASP A 184 -16.53 18.40 2.82
C ASP A 184 -15.38 18.34 3.82
N THR A 185 -15.36 17.32 4.67
CA THR A 185 -14.27 17.09 5.63
C THR A 185 -12.91 16.97 4.93
N ARG A 186 -12.85 16.27 3.81
CA ARG A 186 -11.60 16.14 3.04
C ARG A 186 -11.12 17.47 2.46
N ALA A 187 -12.05 18.27 1.92
CA ALA A 187 -11.74 19.59 1.37
C ALA A 187 -11.31 20.57 2.47
N GLU A 188 -11.97 20.57 3.62
CA GLU A 188 -11.63 21.40 4.77
C GLU A 188 -10.25 21.06 5.34
N ARG A 189 -9.94 19.77 5.51
CA ARG A 189 -8.62 19.31 5.95
C ARG A 189 -7.52 19.77 5.01
N ARG A 190 -7.76 19.66 3.70
CA ARG A 190 -6.80 20.12 2.69
C ARG A 190 -6.62 21.60 2.67
N LEU A 191 -7.69 22.37 2.80
CA LEU A 191 -7.65 23.83 2.88
C LEU A 191 -6.85 24.28 4.11
N ALA A 192 -7.08 23.65 5.26
CA ALA A 192 -6.33 23.94 6.48
C ALA A 192 -4.84 23.63 6.31
N GLU A 193 -4.49 22.50 5.70
CA GLU A 193 -3.09 22.16 5.38
C GLU A 193 -2.43 23.20 4.47
N MET A 194 -3.11 23.61 3.40
CA MET A 194 -2.59 24.64 2.47
C MET A 194 -2.35 25.97 3.16
N ARG A 195 -3.30 26.41 4.00
CA ARG A 195 -3.16 27.66 4.79
C ARG A 195 -2.00 27.60 5.78
N LEU A 196 -1.76 26.47 6.42
CA LEU A 196 -0.59 26.27 7.30
C LEU A 196 0.74 26.43 6.54
N HIS A 197 0.75 26.13 5.24
CA HIS A 197 1.92 26.34 4.37
C HIS A 197 1.93 27.71 3.66
N GLY A 198 1.02 28.61 4.03
CA GLY A 198 0.94 29.97 3.46
C GLY A 198 0.28 30.04 2.08
N ASP A 199 -0.37 28.98 1.63
CA ASP A 199 -1.10 28.95 0.37
C ASP A 199 -2.57 29.30 0.59
N TYR A 200 -2.96 30.49 0.15
CA TYR A 200 -4.31 31.04 0.21
C TYR A 200 -4.96 31.17 -1.18
N SER A 201 -4.37 30.54 -2.19
CA SER A 201 -4.76 30.73 -3.59
C SER A 201 -6.05 30.01 -3.98
N VAL A 202 -6.56 29.09 -3.14
CA VAL A 202 -7.69 28.23 -3.47
C VAL A 202 -8.82 28.38 -2.45
N SER A 203 -10.07 28.43 -2.92
CA SER A 203 -11.26 28.42 -2.06
C SER A 203 -11.68 27.00 -1.68
N LEU A 204 -12.53 26.88 -0.65
CA LEU A 204 -13.10 25.61 -0.22
C LEU A 204 -13.95 24.97 -1.33
N GLU A 205 -14.75 25.79 -2.01
CA GLU A 205 -15.63 25.37 -3.11
C GLU A 205 -14.82 24.84 -4.28
N ALA A 206 -13.72 25.47 -4.61
CA ALA A 206 -12.82 25.00 -5.68
C ALA A 206 -12.18 23.65 -5.33
N LEU A 207 -11.80 23.44 -4.06
CA LEU A 207 -11.27 22.15 -3.60
C LEU A 207 -12.33 21.06 -3.60
N ARG A 208 -13.58 21.37 -3.20
CA ARG A 208 -14.69 20.41 -3.27
C ARG A 208 -14.91 19.92 -4.69
N GLU A 209 -14.98 20.87 -5.63
CA GLU A 209 -15.21 20.52 -7.04
C GLU A 209 -14.01 19.75 -7.63
N GLU A 210 -12.78 20.14 -7.34
CA GLU A 210 -11.58 19.40 -7.74
C GLU A 210 -11.62 17.96 -7.22
N PHE A 211 -11.97 17.76 -5.95
CA PHE A 211 -12.02 16.44 -5.34
C PHE A 211 -13.15 15.58 -5.88
N ARG A 212 -14.34 16.19 -6.10
CA ARG A 212 -15.48 15.50 -6.72
C ARG A 212 -15.10 14.97 -8.09
N LEU A 213 -14.55 15.82 -8.95
CA LEU A 213 -14.14 15.44 -10.31
C LEU A 213 -13.06 14.36 -10.30
N ARG A 214 -12.12 14.45 -9.37
CA ARG A 214 -11.04 13.49 -9.24
C ARG A 214 -11.53 12.13 -8.74
N ASP A 215 -12.41 12.11 -7.76
CA ASP A 215 -13.00 10.87 -7.25
C ASP A 215 -13.87 10.20 -8.30
N GLU A 216 -14.67 10.96 -9.05
CA GLU A 216 -15.43 10.44 -10.20
C GLU A 216 -14.49 9.85 -11.27
N GLN A 217 -13.40 10.54 -11.58
CA GLN A 217 -12.41 10.05 -12.52
C GLN A 217 -11.75 8.77 -12.04
N ASP A 218 -11.34 8.70 -10.75
CA ASP A 218 -10.69 7.53 -10.16
C ASP A 218 -11.66 6.34 -10.09
N THR A 219 -12.95 6.58 -9.82
CA THR A 219 -13.98 5.53 -9.71
C THR A 219 -14.41 4.99 -11.07
N ASN A 220 -14.54 5.86 -12.09
CA ASN A 220 -15.09 5.50 -13.40
C ASN A 220 -14.03 5.13 -14.44
N ARG A 221 -12.75 5.11 -14.08
CA ARG A 221 -11.70 4.70 -15.03
C ARG A 221 -11.83 3.21 -15.37
N GLU A 222 -11.60 2.87 -16.64
CA GLU A 222 -11.67 1.49 -17.12
C GLU A 222 -10.61 0.58 -16.48
N GLU A 223 -9.41 1.10 -16.32
CA GLU A 223 -8.28 0.34 -15.74
C GLU A 223 -8.17 0.63 -14.24
N ALA A 224 -8.32 -0.42 -13.43
CA ALA A 224 -8.09 -0.39 -11.98
C ALA A 224 -8.87 0.72 -11.25
N PRO A 225 -10.21 0.73 -11.32
CA PRO A 225 -11.04 1.73 -10.68
C PRO A 225 -10.82 1.81 -9.18
N LEU A 226 -11.09 2.98 -8.59
CA LEU A 226 -11.13 3.13 -7.15
C LEU A 226 -12.32 2.36 -6.59
N CYS A 227 -12.04 1.25 -5.94
CA CYS A 227 -13.04 0.48 -5.20
C CYS A 227 -12.41 -0.20 -3.99
N ALA A 228 -13.23 -0.46 -2.99
CA ALA A 228 -12.82 -1.26 -1.84
C ALA A 228 -12.64 -2.72 -2.27
N ALA A 229 -11.53 -3.35 -1.91
CA ALA A 229 -11.38 -4.79 -2.09
C ALA A 229 -12.35 -5.53 -1.15
N GLU A 230 -12.87 -6.69 -1.57
CA GLU A 230 -13.87 -7.46 -0.81
C GLU A 230 -13.42 -7.80 0.62
N ASP A 231 -12.12 -8.07 0.78
CA ASP A 231 -11.50 -8.42 2.06
C ASP A 231 -10.90 -7.20 2.79
N SER A 232 -11.16 -5.98 2.30
CA SER A 232 -10.64 -4.76 2.92
C SER A 232 -11.43 -4.37 4.18
N ILE A 233 -10.71 -3.75 5.11
CA ILE A 233 -11.30 -3.07 6.26
C ILE A 233 -11.67 -1.66 5.81
N ILE A 234 -12.95 -1.35 5.79
CA ILE A 234 -13.42 0.01 5.49
C ILE A 234 -13.37 0.84 6.78
N VAL A 235 -12.67 1.97 6.73
CA VAL A 235 -12.57 2.94 7.82
C VAL A 235 -13.03 4.29 7.32
N ASP A 236 -14.19 4.71 7.81
CA ASP A 236 -14.66 6.09 7.63
C ASP A 236 -14.06 6.94 8.76
N ASN A 237 -13.26 7.93 8.38
CA ASN A 237 -12.61 8.81 9.35
C ASN A 237 -13.17 10.24 9.32
N THR A 238 -14.39 10.43 8.83
CA THR A 238 -15.07 11.74 8.76
C THR A 238 -14.97 12.47 10.09
N GLU A 239 -15.39 11.81 11.16
CA GLU A 239 -15.41 12.37 12.52
C GLU A 239 -14.18 12.02 13.36
N LEU A 240 -13.18 11.33 12.76
CA LEU A 240 -12.03 10.82 13.50
C LEU A 240 -10.82 11.72 13.32
N SER A 241 -10.11 11.96 14.40
CA SER A 241 -8.74 12.45 14.35
C SER A 241 -7.79 11.39 13.77
N VAL A 242 -6.58 11.79 13.39
CA VAL A 242 -5.54 10.87 12.93
C VAL A 242 -5.25 9.80 13.99
N ALA A 243 -5.21 10.16 15.27
CA ALA A 243 -4.93 9.23 16.35
C ALA A 243 -6.04 8.18 16.52
N GLU A 244 -7.31 8.60 16.42
CA GLU A 244 -8.48 7.71 16.50
C GLU A 244 -8.55 6.80 15.27
N THR A 245 -8.32 7.33 14.07
CA THR A 245 -8.21 6.53 12.83
C THR A 245 -7.17 5.41 12.96
N LEU A 246 -6.00 5.74 13.48
CA LEU A 246 -4.94 4.74 13.70
C LEU A 246 -5.31 3.71 14.77
N LYS A 247 -5.95 4.15 15.86
CA LYS A 247 -6.44 3.27 16.93
C LYS A 247 -7.46 2.29 16.37
N GLU A 248 -8.40 2.75 15.58
CA GLU A 248 -9.42 1.93 14.91
C GLU A 248 -8.77 0.87 14.00
N ILE A 249 -7.84 1.28 13.15
CA ILE A 249 -7.09 0.38 12.27
C ILE A 249 -6.33 -0.68 13.09
N LEU A 250 -5.58 -0.27 14.11
CA LEU A 250 -4.77 -1.18 14.93
C LEU A 250 -5.64 -2.16 15.72
N THR A 251 -6.82 -1.72 16.21
CA THR A 251 -7.79 -2.58 16.87
C THR A 251 -8.28 -3.66 15.93
N ARG A 252 -8.65 -3.30 14.69
CA ARG A 252 -9.12 -4.27 13.68
C ARG A 252 -8.01 -5.23 13.22
N ILE A 253 -6.76 -4.76 13.15
CA ILE A 253 -5.60 -5.63 12.90
C ILE A 253 -5.46 -6.67 14.02
N SER A 254 -5.59 -6.24 15.27
CA SER A 254 -5.48 -7.14 16.43
C SER A 254 -6.61 -8.18 16.48
N ALA A 255 -7.81 -7.83 16.03
CA ALA A 255 -8.95 -8.72 15.96
C ALA A 255 -8.85 -9.76 14.82
N LYS A 256 -8.06 -9.50 13.77
CA LYS A 256 -7.76 -10.46 12.69
C LYS A 256 -6.64 -11.45 13.05
N LYS A 257 -5.88 -11.18 14.13
CA LYS A 257 -4.87 -12.09 14.69
C LYS A 257 -5.52 -13.13 15.60
#